data_472d675944b3426fb96384ad1b8bc65c
#
_entry.id   472d675944b3426fb96384ad1b8bc65c
#
_cell.length_a   1.000
_cell.length_b   1.000
_cell.length_c   1.000
_cell.angle_alpha   90.00
_cell.angle_beta   90.00
_cell.angle_gamma   90.00
#
_symmetry.space_group_name_H-M   'P 1'
#
loop_
_entity.id
_entity.type
_entity.pdbx_description
1 polymer ?
#
loop_
_entity_poly.entity_id
_entity_poly.type
_entity_poly.pdbx_seq_one_letter_code
_entity_poly.pdbx_strand_id
1 'polypeptide(L)'
;MAGEHSAKDVMAAIKSGDVSEVEKILSGDGKLLHLVTPLGSWLHIATEQGQEKIVELLVDLGIDVNVQGGPSNATPLNTAAYEGNADLLIYFLEKRAVMDISEPDRNPLFAAIHAGHKDIVELLLKAGINTRIKYTGQSMKDMDAMAFAHEWGLQKLWKNLSSIMTVVNLA
;
A
#
# COMPACT_ATOMS: atom_id res chain seq x y z
N MET A 1 -28.69 25.25 3.91
CA MET A 1 -28.51 23.90 4.48
C MET A 1 -27.52 23.21 3.54
N ALA A 2 -26.28 23.01 3.97
CA ALA A 2 -25.34 22.18 3.24
C ALA A 2 -25.90 20.75 3.26
N GLY A 3 -26.13 20.15 2.09
CA GLY A 3 -26.59 18.77 2.00
C GLY A 3 -25.57 17.87 2.72
N GLU A 4 -26.05 16.92 3.52
CA GLU A 4 -25.17 15.92 4.12
C GLU A 4 -24.50 15.13 2.98
N HIS A 5 -23.18 15.28 2.86
CA HIS A 5 -22.39 14.48 1.94
C HIS A 5 -22.30 13.03 2.47
N SER A 6 -22.29 12.10 1.56
CA SER A 6 -22.24 10.66 1.87
C SER A 6 -20.90 10.04 1.47
N ALA A 7 -20.62 8.85 1.99
CA ALA A 7 -19.49 8.05 1.56
C ALA A 7 -19.46 7.80 0.04
N LYS A 8 -20.64 7.79 -0.62
CA LYS A 8 -20.72 7.64 -2.08
C LYS A 8 -20.21 8.87 -2.82
N ASP A 9 -20.43 10.06 -2.28
CA ASP A 9 -19.99 11.32 -2.89
C ASP A 9 -18.47 11.41 -2.80
N VAL A 10 -17.87 11.07 -1.65
CA VAL A 10 -16.41 10.98 -1.50
C VAL A 10 -15.80 9.97 -2.47
N MET A 11 -16.39 8.77 -2.55
CA MET A 11 -15.93 7.73 -3.47
C MET A 11 -15.97 8.20 -4.93
N ALA A 12 -17.04 8.88 -5.33
CA ALA A 12 -17.18 9.41 -6.68
C ALA A 12 -16.12 10.49 -6.97
N ALA A 13 -15.90 11.41 -6.04
CA ALA A 13 -14.89 12.46 -6.17
C ALA A 13 -13.47 11.89 -6.25
N ILE A 14 -13.14 10.87 -5.44
CA ILE A 14 -11.84 10.19 -5.52
C ILE A 14 -11.67 9.51 -6.89
N LYS A 15 -12.66 8.77 -7.34
CA LYS A 15 -12.60 8.05 -8.62
C LYS A 15 -12.49 8.99 -9.84
N SER A 16 -13.09 10.18 -9.74
CA SER A 16 -12.97 11.20 -10.80
C SER A 16 -11.68 12.01 -10.72
N GLY A 17 -10.90 11.90 -9.63
CA GLY A 17 -9.70 12.71 -9.40
C GLY A 17 -10.01 14.16 -9.04
N ASP A 18 -11.22 14.47 -8.58
CA ASP A 18 -11.62 15.83 -8.23
C ASP A 18 -11.16 16.19 -6.80
N VAL A 19 -9.92 16.70 -6.74
CA VAL A 19 -9.27 17.12 -5.49
C VAL A 19 -10.11 18.14 -4.74
N SER A 20 -10.66 19.13 -5.47
CA SER A 20 -11.43 20.23 -4.87
C SER A 20 -12.74 19.75 -4.25
N GLU A 21 -13.42 18.80 -4.88
CA GLU A 21 -14.66 18.24 -4.32
C GLU A 21 -14.34 17.32 -3.13
N VAL A 22 -13.25 16.52 -3.17
CA VAL A 22 -12.79 15.74 -2.00
C VAL A 22 -12.50 16.66 -0.82
N GLU A 23 -11.74 17.73 -1.02
CA GLU A 23 -11.42 18.70 0.01
C GLU A 23 -12.67 19.33 0.62
N LYS A 24 -13.56 19.83 -0.23
CA LYS A 24 -14.82 20.46 0.17
C LYS A 24 -15.70 19.53 1.02
N ILE A 25 -15.80 18.25 0.63
CA ILE A 25 -16.61 17.27 1.35
C ILE A 25 -15.98 16.92 2.70
N LEU A 26 -14.67 16.65 2.74
CA LEU A 26 -14.02 16.07 3.91
C LEU A 26 -13.54 17.11 4.93
N SER A 27 -13.26 18.36 4.54
CA SER A 27 -12.80 19.40 5.47
C SER A 27 -13.85 19.80 6.51
N GLY A 28 -15.13 19.57 6.23
CA GLY A 28 -16.25 19.92 7.12
C GLY A 28 -16.77 18.76 7.98
N ASP A 29 -16.35 17.52 7.72
CA ASP A 29 -16.89 16.32 8.38
C ASP A 29 -15.78 15.35 8.82
N GLY A 30 -15.33 15.52 10.06
CA GLY A 30 -14.29 14.65 10.64
C GLY A 30 -14.71 13.17 10.79
N LYS A 31 -16.02 12.89 10.88
CA LYS A 31 -16.51 11.49 10.92
C LYS A 31 -16.41 10.86 9.54
N LEU A 32 -16.75 11.62 8.52
CA LEU A 32 -16.64 11.15 7.14
C LEU A 32 -15.18 11.03 6.72
N LEU A 33 -14.30 11.95 7.13
CA LEU A 33 -12.87 11.91 6.87
C LEU A 33 -12.22 10.61 7.37
N HIS A 34 -12.54 10.19 8.59
CA HIS A 34 -11.97 8.99 9.22
C HIS A 34 -12.79 7.72 9.03
N LEU A 35 -13.75 7.74 8.10
CA LEU A 35 -14.54 6.55 7.80
C LEU A 35 -13.68 5.45 7.17
N VAL A 36 -13.74 4.27 7.74
CA VAL A 36 -13.16 3.05 7.16
C VAL A 36 -14.29 2.20 6.59
N THR A 37 -14.27 1.99 5.29
CA THR A 37 -15.22 1.16 4.56
C THR A 37 -14.71 -0.28 4.46
N PRO A 38 -15.50 -1.25 3.98
CA PRO A 38 -14.99 -2.58 3.64
C PRO A 38 -13.83 -2.59 2.61
N LEU A 39 -13.70 -1.52 1.81
CA LEU A 39 -12.59 -1.32 0.87
C LEU A 39 -11.38 -0.62 1.51
N GLY A 40 -11.46 -0.25 2.79
CA GLY A 40 -10.45 0.50 3.51
C GLY A 40 -10.85 1.97 3.74
N SER A 41 -9.90 2.77 4.20
CA SER A 41 -10.04 4.23 4.34
C SER A 41 -10.00 4.93 2.98
N TRP A 42 -10.33 6.22 2.95
CA TRP A 42 -10.19 7.02 1.72
C TRP A 42 -8.77 7.01 1.17
N LEU A 43 -7.78 6.89 2.05
CA LEU A 43 -6.37 6.81 1.66
C LEU A 43 -6.06 5.52 0.88
N HIS A 44 -6.65 4.37 1.27
CA HIS A 44 -6.55 3.12 0.49
C HIS A 44 -7.17 3.28 -0.89
N ILE A 45 -8.39 3.85 -0.94
CA ILE A 45 -9.13 4.01 -2.18
C ILE A 45 -8.42 4.97 -3.14
N ALA A 46 -7.91 6.10 -2.63
CA ALA A 46 -7.15 7.04 -3.44
C ALA A 46 -5.84 6.42 -3.96
N THR A 47 -5.18 5.59 -3.14
CA THR A 47 -3.98 4.85 -3.52
C THR A 47 -4.26 3.82 -4.61
N GLU A 48 -5.31 3.01 -4.45
CA GLU A 48 -5.76 2.03 -5.46
C GLU A 48 -6.08 2.70 -6.81
N GLN A 49 -6.65 3.91 -6.78
CA GLN A 49 -6.97 4.67 -7.99
C GLN A 49 -5.77 5.48 -8.53
N GLY A 50 -4.59 5.44 -7.89
CA GLY A 50 -3.41 6.18 -8.30
C GLY A 50 -3.56 7.70 -8.22
N GLN A 51 -4.42 8.21 -7.34
CA GLN A 51 -4.75 9.63 -7.22
C GLN A 51 -3.79 10.36 -6.28
N GLU A 52 -2.55 10.60 -6.73
CA GLU A 52 -1.46 11.16 -5.92
C GLU A 52 -1.86 12.43 -5.17
N LYS A 53 -2.44 13.41 -5.86
CA LYS A 53 -2.86 14.69 -5.24
C LYS A 53 -3.95 14.51 -4.19
N ILE A 54 -4.83 13.52 -4.35
CA ILE A 54 -5.84 13.21 -3.36
C ILE A 54 -5.20 12.49 -2.16
N VAL A 55 -4.22 11.60 -2.39
CA VAL A 55 -3.44 10.97 -1.33
C VAL A 55 -2.74 12.04 -0.48
N GLU A 56 -2.05 13.00 -1.10
CA GLU A 56 -1.41 14.12 -0.41
C GLU A 56 -2.43 14.92 0.42
N LEU A 57 -3.55 15.32 -0.20
CA LEU A 57 -4.62 16.04 0.49
C LEU A 57 -5.15 15.26 1.70
N LEU A 58 -5.42 13.97 1.58
CA LEU A 58 -5.96 13.15 2.66
C LEU A 58 -4.98 13.04 3.85
N VAL A 59 -3.68 12.95 3.56
CA VAL A 59 -2.64 12.98 4.61
C VAL A 59 -2.56 14.36 5.26
N ASP A 60 -2.64 15.44 4.48
CA ASP A 60 -2.64 16.82 5.01
C ASP A 60 -3.90 17.12 5.84
N LEU A 61 -5.04 16.51 5.51
CA LEU A 61 -6.26 16.56 6.32
C LEU A 61 -6.17 15.71 7.61
N GLY A 62 -5.10 14.95 7.81
CA GLY A 62 -4.80 14.23 9.05
C GLY A 62 -5.16 12.74 9.05
N ILE A 63 -5.37 12.11 7.90
CA ILE A 63 -5.47 10.65 7.86
C ILE A 63 -4.07 10.07 8.13
N ASP A 64 -3.99 9.13 9.07
CA ASP A 64 -2.75 8.42 9.38
C ASP A 64 -2.29 7.58 8.17
N VAL A 65 -1.05 7.78 7.74
CA VAL A 65 -0.44 7.00 6.65
C VAL A 65 -0.36 5.51 6.95
N ASN A 66 -0.45 5.14 8.23
CA ASN A 66 -0.46 3.75 8.71
C ASN A 66 -1.86 3.22 9.02
N VAL A 67 -2.91 3.93 8.61
CA VAL A 67 -4.29 3.47 8.81
C VAL A 67 -4.46 2.08 8.21
N GLN A 68 -4.99 1.16 9.00
CA GLN A 68 -5.30 -0.20 8.52
C GLN A 68 -6.71 -0.29 7.98
N GLY A 69 -6.90 -1.08 6.93
CA GLY A 69 -8.22 -1.25 6.33
C GLY A 69 -8.24 -2.20 5.14
N GLY A 70 -9.41 -2.31 4.53
CA GLY A 70 -9.64 -3.23 3.43
C GLY A 70 -9.68 -4.71 3.84
N PRO A 71 -9.78 -5.63 2.86
CA PRO A 71 -9.97 -7.07 3.13
C PRO A 71 -8.85 -7.70 3.97
N SER A 72 -7.61 -7.30 3.74
CA SER A 72 -6.42 -7.82 4.46
C SER A 72 -6.08 -7.02 5.71
N ASN A 73 -6.84 -5.98 6.02
CA ASN A 73 -6.52 -5.01 7.08
C ASN A 73 -5.06 -4.50 6.96
N ALA A 74 -4.61 -4.26 5.74
CA ALA A 74 -3.28 -3.78 5.41
C ALA A 74 -3.20 -2.23 5.48
N THR A 75 -2.04 -1.66 5.18
CA THR A 75 -1.81 -0.22 5.10
C THR A 75 -1.88 0.29 3.67
N PRO A 76 -2.06 1.61 3.41
CA PRO A 76 -2.00 2.18 2.06
C PRO A 76 -0.67 1.92 1.34
N LEU A 77 0.45 1.81 2.07
CA LEU A 77 1.74 1.42 1.51
C LEU A 77 1.69 0.00 0.88
N ASN A 78 0.98 -0.94 1.52
CA ASN A 78 0.76 -2.27 0.94
C ASN A 78 -0.09 -2.17 -0.33
N THR A 79 -1.13 -1.32 -0.35
CA THR A 79 -1.94 -1.06 -1.54
C THR A 79 -1.07 -0.51 -2.68
N ALA A 80 -0.21 0.50 -2.42
CA ALA A 80 0.70 1.05 -3.42
C ALA A 80 1.66 -0.03 -3.97
N ALA A 81 2.13 -0.93 -3.11
CA ALA A 81 2.98 -2.04 -3.52
C ALA A 81 2.26 -3.06 -4.40
N TYR A 82 1.01 -3.38 -4.09
CA TYR A 82 0.18 -4.28 -4.87
C TYR A 82 -0.19 -3.69 -6.24
N GLU A 83 -0.55 -2.40 -6.28
CA GLU A 83 -0.91 -1.69 -7.52
C GLU A 83 0.30 -1.33 -8.40
N GLY A 84 1.53 -1.46 -7.88
CA GLY A 84 2.75 -1.12 -8.61
C GLY A 84 2.99 0.39 -8.75
N ASN A 85 2.40 1.19 -7.88
CA ASN A 85 2.57 2.64 -7.93
C ASN A 85 3.85 3.06 -7.17
N ALA A 86 4.94 3.25 -7.94
CA ALA A 86 6.24 3.59 -7.40
C ALA A 86 6.25 4.97 -6.73
N ASP A 87 5.56 5.95 -7.30
CA ASP A 87 5.54 7.32 -6.78
C ASP A 87 4.81 7.38 -5.43
N LEU A 88 3.66 6.72 -5.32
CA LEU A 88 2.96 6.62 -4.05
C LEU A 88 3.70 5.76 -3.03
N LEU A 89 4.38 4.68 -3.45
CA LEU A 89 5.23 3.90 -2.54
C LEU A 89 6.34 4.78 -1.94
N ILE A 90 7.05 5.54 -2.78
CA ILE A 90 8.11 6.46 -2.35
C ILE A 90 7.52 7.52 -1.41
N TYR A 91 6.40 8.14 -1.78
CA TYR A 91 5.70 9.11 -0.93
C TYR A 91 5.40 8.56 0.47
N PHE A 92 4.82 7.35 0.56
CA PHE A 92 4.55 6.74 1.85
C PHE A 92 5.81 6.44 2.65
N LEU A 93 6.88 5.96 2.01
CA LEU A 93 8.17 5.73 2.67
C LEU A 93 8.79 7.03 3.19
N GLU A 94 8.71 8.14 2.45
CA GLU A 94 9.14 9.47 2.87
C GLU A 94 8.33 9.99 4.08
N LYS A 95 7.04 9.69 4.11
CA LYS A 95 6.16 9.96 5.27
C LYS A 95 6.35 8.97 6.42
N ARG A 96 7.37 8.09 6.34
CA ARG A 96 7.72 7.08 7.34
C ARG A 96 6.60 6.07 7.61
N ALA A 97 5.86 5.71 6.57
CA ALA A 97 4.91 4.62 6.66
C ALA A 97 5.60 3.31 7.05
N VAL A 98 4.96 2.55 7.92
CA VAL A 98 5.48 1.28 8.42
C VAL A 98 5.27 0.19 7.36
N MET A 99 6.34 -0.51 7.04
CA MET A 99 6.25 -1.75 6.26
C MET A 99 5.74 -2.86 7.19
N ASP A 100 4.43 -3.06 7.24
CA ASP A 100 3.81 -4.09 8.09
C ASP A 100 4.15 -5.47 7.54
N ILE A 101 4.92 -6.23 8.30
CA ILE A 101 5.37 -7.58 7.98
C ILE A 101 4.83 -8.62 8.96
N SER A 102 3.76 -8.29 9.69
CA SER A 102 3.16 -9.18 10.70
C SER A 102 2.46 -10.38 10.09
N GLU A 103 1.89 -10.21 8.89
CA GLU A 103 1.15 -11.22 8.15
C GLU A 103 1.52 -11.18 6.65
N PRO A 104 1.44 -12.30 5.90
CA PRO A 104 1.79 -12.31 4.49
C PRO A 104 0.97 -11.32 3.66
N ASP A 105 -0.34 -11.22 3.92
CA ASP A 105 -1.27 -10.36 3.18
C ASP A 105 -1.08 -8.86 3.51
N ARG A 106 -0.34 -8.54 4.58
CA ARG A 106 0.02 -7.17 4.96
C ARG A 106 1.42 -6.79 4.53
N ASN A 107 2.24 -7.78 4.16
CA ASN A 107 3.62 -7.55 3.77
C ASN A 107 3.70 -6.95 2.36
N PRO A 108 4.15 -5.69 2.20
CA PRO A 108 4.21 -5.03 0.89
C PRO A 108 5.17 -5.72 -0.08
N LEU A 109 6.19 -6.43 0.42
CA LEU A 109 7.07 -7.21 -0.45
C LEU A 109 6.34 -8.39 -1.08
N PHE A 110 5.51 -9.10 -0.30
CA PHE A 110 4.69 -10.19 -0.82
C PHE A 110 3.62 -9.68 -1.79
N ALA A 111 3.01 -8.53 -1.50
CA ALA A 111 2.06 -7.87 -2.39
C ALA A 111 2.71 -7.55 -3.76
N ALA A 112 3.88 -6.92 -3.75
CA ALA A 112 4.62 -6.58 -4.97
C ALA A 112 5.09 -7.82 -5.75
N ILE A 113 5.55 -8.86 -5.06
CA ILE A 113 5.94 -10.14 -5.68
C ILE A 113 4.72 -10.78 -6.33
N HIS A 114 3.59 -10.88 -5.61
CA HIS A 114 2.36 -11.46 -6.11
C HIS A 114 1.84 -10.75 -7.37
N ALA A 115 1.87 -9.43 -7.38
CA ALA A 115 1.45 -8.60 -8.50
C ALA A 115 2.50 -8.52 -9.64
N GLY A 116 3.74 -8.97 -9.40
CA GLY A 116 4.81 -9.00 -10.41
C GLY A 116 5.55 -7.69 -10.63
N HIS A 117 5.44 -6.73 -9.71
CA HIS A 117 6.04 -5.39 -9.78
C HIS A 117 7.50 -5.38 -9.32
N LYS A 118 8.42 -5.57 -10.26
CA LYS A 118 9.87 -5.69 -10.00
C LYS A 118 10.47 -4.43 -9.42
N ASP A 119 10.11 -3.29 -9.96
CA ASP A 119 10.54 -1.96 -9.52
C ASP A 119 10.15 -1.68 -8.07
N ILE A 120 8.92 -2.04 -7.69
CA ILE A 120 8.43 -1.95 -6.31
C ILE A 120 9.24 -2.86 -5.39
N VAL A 121 9.49 -4.11 -5.82
CA VAL A 121 10.32 -5.04 -5.05
C VAL A 121 11.72 -4.46 -4.82
N GLU A 122 12.35 -3.88 -5.86
CA GLU A 122 13.65 -3.22 -5.72
C GLU A 122 13.61 -2.03 -4.75
N LEU A 123 12.58 -1.21 -4.81
CA LEU A 123 12.39 -0.07 -3.89
C LEU A 123 12.26 -0.54 -2.45
N LEU A 124 11.43 -1.55 -2.18
CA LEU A 124 11.24 -2.11 -0.84
C LEU A 124 12.52 -2.73 -0.28
N LEU A 125 13.30 -3.42 -1.12
CA LEU A 125 14.60 -3.97 -0.71
C LEU A 125 15.60 -2.85 -0.37
N LYS A 126 15.66 -1.79 -1.18
CA LYS A 126 16.49 -0.60 -0.88
C LYS A 126 16.04 0.11 0.39
N ALA A 127 14.73 0.08 0.69
CA ALA A 127 14.17 0.62 1.93
C ALA A 127 14.44 -0.30 3.15
N GLY A 128 15.06 -1.46 2.97
CA GLY A 128 15.49 -2.33 4.06
C GLY A 128 14.41 -3.25 4.61
N ILE A 129 13.39 -3.60 3.82
CA ILE A 129 12.36 -4.55 4.27
C ILE A 129 12.99 -5.91 4.63
N ASN A 130 12.50 -6.53 5.72
CA ASN A 130 13.01 -7.82 6.15
C ASN A 130 12.50 -8.95 5.24
N THR A 131 13.41 -9.54 4.47
CA THR A 131 13.13 -10.59 3.49
C THR A 131 13.13 -12.00 4.07
N ARG A 132 13.61 -12.17 5.32
CA ARG A 132 13.82 -13.48 5.96
C ARG A 132 12.67 -13.90 6.84
N ILE A 133 11.63 -13.06 6.97
CA ILE A 133 10.42 -13.45 7.69
C ILE A 133 9.74 -14.57 6.94
N LYS A 134 9.36 -15.59 7.69
CA LYS A 134 8.70 -16.77 7.18
C LYS A 134 7.28 -16.86 7.70
N TYR A 135 6.38 -17.21 6.80
CA TYR A 135 4.97 -17.36 7.12
C TYR A 135 4.52 -18.82 6.93
N THR A 136 3.60 -19.23 7.79
CA THR A 136 2.94 -20.53 7.70
C THR A 136 1.44 -20.33 7.81
N GLY A 137 0.68 -20.81 6.84
CA GLY A 137 -0.78 -20.70 6.75
C GLY A 137 -1.37 -21.80 5.90
N GLN A 138 -2.61 -21.67 5.48
CA GLN A 138 -3.32 -22.71 4.73
C GLN A 138 -2.63 -23.11 3.43
N SER A 139 -2.03 -22.16 2.72
CA SER A 139 -1.35 -22.36 1.42
C SER A 139 0.16 -22.11 1.48
N MET A 140 0.72 -21.77 2.64
CA MET A 140 2.13 -21.48 2.83
C MET A 140 2.69 -22.32 3.96
N LYS A 141 3.89 -22.90 3.76
CA LYS A 141 4.62 -23.59 4.84
C LYS A 141 6.05 -23.07 4.89
N ASP A 142 6.36 -22.32 5.95
CA ASP A 142 7.71 -21.80 6.22
C ASP A 142 8.27 -20.99 5.03
N MET A 143 7.40 -20.21 4.35
CA MET A 143 7.75 -19.42 3.17
C MET A 143 8.28 -18.05 3.55
N ASP A 144 9.49 -17.74 3.12
CA ASP A 144 10.02 -16.38 3.03
C ASP A 144 9.73 -15.76 1.65
N ALA A 145 10.15 -14.52 1.44
CA ALA A 145 9.91 -13.82 0.18
C ALA A 145 10.54 -14.53 -1.03
N MET A 146 11.65 -15.27 -0.81
CA MET A 146 12.31 -16.05 -1.85
C MET A 146 11.48 -17.27 -2.26
N ALA A 147 11.07 -18.06 -1.28
CA ALA A 147 10.25 -19.24 -1.52
C ALA A 147 8.92 -18.86 -2.19
N PHE A 148 8.32 -17.74 -1.74
CA PHE A 148 7.11 -17.20 -2.32
C PHE A 148 7.29 -16.82 -3.80
N ALA A 149 8.34 -16.06 -4.14
CA ALA A 149 8.63 -15.69 -5.53
C ALA A 149 8.90 -16.90 -6.42
N HIS A 150 9.50 -17.95 -5.88
CA HIS A 150 9.76 -19.20 -6.61
C HIS A 150 8.46 -19.97 -6.90
N GLU A 151 7.59 -20.08 -5.92
CA GLU A 151 6.30 -20.77 -6.03
C GLU A 151 5.39 -20.11 -7.09
N TRP A 152 5.41 -18.78 -7.16
CA TRP A 152 4.62 -18.00 -8.13
C TRP A 152 5.29 -17.85 -9.50
N GLY A 153 6.34 -18.63 -9.80
CA GLY A 153 6.98 -18.68 -11.11
C GLY A 153 7.81 -17.44 -11.47
N LEU A 154 8.11 -16.59 -10.50
CA LEU A 154 8.84 -15.34 -10.70
C LEU A 154 10.37 -15.50 -10.59
N GLN A 155 10.89 -16.66 -11.00
CA GLN A 155 12.31 -17.02 -10.92
C GLN A 155 13.24 -16.03 -11.64
N LYS A 156 12.77 -15.39 -12.72
CA LYS A 156 13.56 -14.35 -13.41
C LYS A 156 13.69 -13.08 -12.56
N LEU A 157 12.64 -12.73 -11.83
CA LEU A 157 12.66 -11.63 -10.87
C LEU A 157 13.69 -11.93 -9.78
N TRP A 158 13.69 -13.15 -9.28
CA TRP A 158 14.57 -13.58 -8.22
C TRP A 158 16.06 -13.56 -8.57
N LYS A 159 16.46 -13.99 -9.77
CA LYS A 159 17.87 -13.96 -10.19
C LYS A 159 18.46 -12.54 -10.13
N ASN A 160 17.67 -11.53 -10.45
CA ASN A 160 18.09 -10.14 -10.34
C ASN A 160 18.09 -9.66 -8.87
N LEU A 161 17.14 -10.13 -8.06
CA LEU A 161 17.02 -9.77 -6.65
C LEU A 161 18.11 -10.40 -5.77
N SER A 162 18.56 -11.60 -6.07
CA SER A 162 19.67 -12.24 -5.32
C SER A 162 20.96 -11.43 -5.42
N SER A 163 21.20 -10.75 -6.54
CA SER A 163 22.35 -9.84 -6.68
C SER A 163 22.18 -8.56 -5.86
N ILE A 164 20.97 -7.99 -5.83
CA ILE A 164 20.67 -6.79 -5.03
C ILE A 164 20.72 -7.12 -3.53
N MET A 165 20.18 -8.26 -3.12
CA MET A 165 20.21 -8.70 -1.72
C MET A 165 21.62 -9.00 -1.22
N THR A 166 22.51 -9.48 -2.08
CA THR A 166 23.91 -9.70 -1.72
C THR A 166 24.60 -8.36 -1.44
N VAL A 167 24.29 -7.32 -2.19
CA VAL A 167 24.84 -5.97 -1.98
C VAL A 167 24.26 -5.30 -0.73
N VAL A 168 22.95 -5.42 -0.49
CA VAL A 168 22.26 -4.80 0.67
C VAL A 168 22.61 -5.49 1.99
N ASN A 169 22.89 -6.83 1.98
CA ASN A 169 23.28 -7.56 3.20
C ASN A 169 24.79 -7.46 3.51
N LEU A 170 25.59 -6.80 2.67
CA LEU A 170 27.02 -6.55 2.90
C LEU A 170 27.32 -5.12 3.38
N ALA A 171 26.30 -4.26 3.49
CA ALA A 171 26.37 -2.91 4.03
C ALA A 171 25.74 -2.84 5.42
#